data_3f8026a6ec63f92a5bf7eb2ffb1dbf8c
#
_entry.id   3f8026a6ec63f92a5bf7eb2ffb1dbf8c
#
_cell.length_a   1.000
_cell.length_b   1.000
_cell.length_c   1.000
_cell.angle_alpha   90.00
_cell.angle_beta   90.00
_cell.angle_gamma   90.00
#
_symmetry.space_group_name_H-M   'P 1'
#
loop_
_entity.id
_entity.type
_entity.pdbx_description
1 polymer ?
#
loop_
_entity_poly.entity_id
_entity_poly.type
_entity_poly.pdbx_seq_one_letter_code
_entity_poly.pdbx_strand_id
1 'polypeptide(L)'
;GMADIGSEKAGYARGIKDGERIFYYDGSKNWWSRNGNESNTPVGDPCGPDSEMFYLFDFIEHDPSFGEHCHPNCDCGRFMEIGNNVFMAYKKVAEGQFEPLAKPNIDQGSGLERIAAAAIDSPDVFKISLMWPIIEKLEKLSKKKYEDHTESMRVIADHLRSATFLACFFKCSMAQVK
;
A
#
# COMPACT_ATOMS: atom_id res chain seq x y z
N GLY A 1 10.53 -21.14 10.88
CA GLY A 1 11.43 -20.40 10.02
C GLY A 1 10.70 -20.02 8.75
N MET A 2 10.90 -18.79 8.28
CA MET A 2 10.49 -18.45 6.93
C MET A 2 11.25 -19.38 5.98
N ALA A 3 10.54 -19.96 5.01
CA ALA A 3 11.22 -20.71 3.97
C ALA A 3 12.11 -19.71 3.21
N ASP A 4 13.40 -20.00 3.10
CA ASP A 4 14.26 -19.30 2.17
C ASP A 4 13.78 -19.66 0.77
N ILE A 5 13.08 -18.70 0.15
CA ILE A 5 12.47 -18.93 -1.15
C ILE A 5 13.52 -18.82 -2.26
N GLY A 6 14.71 -18.34 -1.94
CA GLY A 6 15.75 -18.01 -2.89
C GLY A 6 15.35 -16.85 -3.81
N SER A 7 16.24 -15.90 -4.00
CA SER A 7 15.97 -14.71 -4.81
C SER A 7 15.57 -15.05 -6.26
N GLU A 8 16.05 -16.15 -6.81
CA GLU A 8 15.73 -16.64 -8.15
C GLU A 8 14.27 -17.11 -8.33
N LYS A 9 13.56 -17.38 -7.23
CA LYS A 9 12.14 -17.78 -7.25
C LYS A 9 11.20 -16.61 -7.04
N ALA A 10 11.71 -15.47 -6.62
CA ALA A 10 10.92 -14.28 -6.41
C ALA A 10 10.38 -13.72 -7.74
N GLY A 11 9.23 -13.07 -7.69
CA GLY A 11 8.59 -12.49 -8.88
C GLY A 11 9.50 -11.57 -9.68
N TYR A 12 10.31 -10.75 -9.00
CA TYR A 12 11.24 -9.84 -9.65
C TYR A 12 12.36 -10.52 -10.46
N ALA A 13 12.72 -11.76 -10.13
CA ALA A 13 13.79 -12.49 -10.80
C ALA A 13 13.33 -13.24 -12.07
N ARG A 14 12.05 -13.48 -12.24
CA ARG A 14 11.52 -14.35 -13.28
C ARG A 14 10.25 -13.87 -13.99
N GLY A 15 9.65 -12.81 -13.51
CA GLY A 15 8.37 -12.30 -14.01
C GLY A 15 7.17 -13.19 -13.69
N ILE A 16 6.05 -12.89 -14.37
CA ILE A 16 4.76 -13.55 -14.22
C ILE A 16 4.65 -14.67 -15.25
N LYS A 17 4.28 -15.86 -14.83
CA LYS A 17 3.91 -16.95 -15.71
C LYS A 17 2.43 -16.89 -16.04
N ASP A 18 2.05 -17.45 -17.18
CA ASP A 18 0.66 -17.50 -17.59
C ASP A 18 -0.23 -18.19 -16.55
N GLY A 19 -1.32 -17.53 -16.18
CA GLY A 19 -2.26 -18.00 -15.15
C GLY A 19 -1.77 -17.93 -13.71
N GLU A 20 -0.55 -17.43 -13.45
CA GLU A 20 -0.01 -17.34 -12.10
C GLU A 20 -0.71 -16.24 -11.29
N ARG A 21 -1.11 -16.58 -10.05
CA ARG A 21 -1.82 -15.68 -9.13
C ARG A 21 -1.16 -15.58 -7.76
N ILE A 22 -0.20 -16.45 -7.45
CA ILE A 22 0.49 -16.49 -6.16
C ILE A 22 1.98 -16.31 -6.39
N PHE A 23 2.53 -15.30 -5.73
CA PHE A 23 3.93 -14.91 -5.83
C PHE A 23 4.57 -14.95 -4.45
N TYR A 24 5.84 -15.31 -4.40
CA TYR A 24 6.60 -15.35 -3.16
C TYR A 24 7.71 -14.32 -3.19
N TYR A 25 7.90 -13.67 -2.05
CA TYR A 25 9.00 -12.74 -1.80
C TYR A 25 9.61 -13.07 -0.43
N ASP A 26 10.81 -12.60 -0.21
CA ASP A 26 11.51 -12.72 1.07
C ASP A 26 11.04 -11.65 2.08
N GLY A 27 11.70 -11.59 3.23
CA GLY A 27 11.38 -10.63 4.30
C GLY A 27 11.66 -9.16 3.95
N SER A 28 12.17 -8.88 2.76
CA SER A 28 12.26 -7.50 2.25
C SER A 28 10.92 -6.97 1.74
N LYS A 29 10.01 -7.87 1.34
CA LYS A 29 8.69 -7.56 0.79
C LYS A 29 7.55 -8.21 1.58
N ASN A 30 7.67 -9.47 1.98
CA ASN A 30 6.63 -10.20 2.73
C ASN A 30 6.90 -10.20 4.24
N TRP A 31 7.11 -9.03 4.80
CA TRP A 31 7.26 -8.82 6.24
C TRP A 31 6.67 -7.48 6.67
N TRP A 32 5.98 -7.50 7.79
CA TRP A 32 5.45 -6.30 8.40
C TRP A 32 6.12 -6.02 9.76
N SER A 33 6.51 -4.79 9.93
CA SER A 33 6.80 -4.17 11.23
C SER A 33 6.37 -2.71 11.19
N ARG A 34 6.35 -2.04 12.35
CA ARG A 34 6.02 -0.61 12.43
C ARG A 34 6.90 0.27 11.53
N ASN A 35 8.14 -0.13 11.31
CA ASN A 35 9.11 0.62 10.52
C ASN A 35 9.41 -0.02 9.15
N GLY A 36 8.56 -0.93 8.67
CA GLY A 36 8.70 -1.55 7.36
C GLY A 36 9.14 -3.01 7.42
N ASN A 37 10.18 -3.36 6.69
CA ASN A 37 10.61 -4.73 6.47
C ASN A 37 11.33 -5.38 7.68
N GLU A 38 11.73 -6.64 7.52
CA GLU A 38 12.37 -7.44 8.55
C GLU A 38 13.61 -6.77 9.15
N SER A 39 14.49 -6.22 8.32
CA SER A 39 15.73 -5.57 8.76
C SER A 39 15.48 -4.32 9.60
N ASN A 40 14.43 -3.56 9.27
CA ASN A 40 14.07 -2.31 9.93
C ASN A 40 13.19 -2.49 11.17
N THR A 41 12.82 -3.71 11.52
CA THR A 41 11.99 -3.99 12.70
C THR A 41 12.68 -3.48 13.97
N PRO A 42 12.04 -2.63 14.78
CA PRO A 42 12.61 -2.16 16.04
C PRO A 42 12.69 -3.28 17.09
N VAL A 43 13.74 -3.26 17.89
CA VAL A 43 13.84 -4.16 19.04
C VAL A 43 12.72 -3.89 20.03
N GLY A 44 12.01 -4.92 20.44
CA GLY A 44 10.86 -4.85 21.33
C GLY A 44 9.51 -4.83 20.62
N ASP A 45 9.45 -4.60 19.30
CA ASP A 45 8.21 -4.52 18.55
C ASP A 45 7.71 -5.89 18.09
N PRO A 46 6.37 -6.06 18.03
CA PRO A 46 5.76 -7.20 17.36
C PRO A 46 5.94 -7.06 15.84
N CYS A 47 6.08 -8.19 15.17
CA CYS A 47 6.30 -8.26 13.74
C CYS A 47 5.95 -9.66 13.22
N GLY A 48 6.00 -9.83 11.92
CA GLY A 48 5.81 -11.14 11.30
C GLY A 48 5.67 -11.07 9.79
N PRO A 49 5.61 -12.23 9.14
CA PRO A 49 5.36 -12.31 7.71
C PRO A 49 3.97 -11.73 7.36
N ASP A 50 3.83 -11.25 6.15
CA ASP A 50 2.57 -10.77 5.63
C ASP A 50 2.23 -11.39 4.26
N SER A 51 1.00 -11.13 3.81
CA SER A 51 0.54 -11.48 2.48
C SER A 51 -0.29 -10.36 1.91
N GLU A 52 0.11 -9.86 0.78
CA GLU A 52 -0.52 -8.74 0.10
C GLU A 52 -1.44 -9.19 -1.02
N MET A 53 -2.51 -8.46 -1.25
CA MET A 53 -3.43 -8.64 -2.36
C MET A 53 -3.26 -7.50 -3.34
N PHE A 54 -3.03 -7.83 -4.61
CA PHE A 54 -2.85 -6.86 -5.68
C PHE A 54 -3.96 -6.96 -6.72
N TYR A 55 -4.40 -5.81 -7.19
CA TYR A 55 -5.21 -5.69 -8.39
C TYR A 55 -4.30 -5.45 -9.60
N LEU A 56 -4.58 -6.16 -10.70
CA LEU A 56 -3.85 -6.06 -11.96
C LEU A 56 -4.63 -5.17 -12.94
N PHE A 57 -3.99 -4.13 -13.44
CA PHE A 57 -4.48 -3.32 -14.57
C PHE A 57 -3.90 -3.90 -15.87
N ASP A 58 -4.67 -4.74 -16.56
CA ASP A 58 -4.21 -5.44 -17.77
C ASP A 58 -3.84 -4.52 -18.93
N PHE A 59 -4.43 -3.32 -18.97
CA PHE A 59 -4.18 -2.33 -20.02
C PHE A 59 -2.90 -1.51 -19.81
N ILE A 60 -2.22 -1.64 -18.66
CA ILE A 60 -0.94 -0.97 -18.40
C ILE A 60 0.19 -1.91 -18.83
N GLU A 61 1.01 -1.43 -19.75
CA GLU A 61 2.22 -2.14 -20.15
C GLU A 61 3.33 -1.99 -19.11
N HIS A 62 4.16 -3.01 -18.99
CA HIS A 62 5.32 -2.94 -18.11
C HIS A 62 6.36 -1.97 -18.66
N ASP A 63 6.84 -1.07 -17.80
CA ASP A 63 7.95 -0.19 -18.12
C ASP A 63 9.27 -0.85 -17.68
N PRO A 64 10.17 -1.19 -18.64
CA PRO A 64 11.44 -1.85 -18.33
C PRO A 64 12.40 -1.03 -17.47
N SER A 65 12.16 0.28 -17.29
CA SER A 65 12.97 1.11 -16.39
C SER A 65 12.84 0.69 -14.92
N PHE A 66 11.76 -0.04 -14.57
CA PHE A 66 11.53 -0.61 -13.24
C PHE A 66 12.06 -2.03 -13.06
N GLY A 67 12.71 -2.60 -14.07
CA GLY A 67 13.31 -3.94 -14.06
C GLY A 67 13.00 -4.73 -15.33
N GLU A 68 13.71 -5.82 -15.52
CA GLU A 68 13.54 -6.67 -16.71
C GLU A 68 12.17 -7.38 -16.70
N HIS A 69 11.68 -7.73 -15.53
CA HIS A 69 10.47 -8.52 -15.39
C HIS A 69 9.39 -7.80 -14.58
N CYS A 70 8.17 -7.84 -15.08
CA CYS A 70 7.00 -7.37 -14.34
C CYS A 70 6.61 -8.37 -13.24
N HIS A 71 6.18 -7.85 -12.07
CA HIS A 71 5.71 -8.65 -10.93
C HIS A 71 4.82 -7.79 -10.01
N PRO A 72 4.03 -8.38 -9.07
CA PRO A 72 3.11 -7.60 -8.23
C PRO A 72 3.74 -6.43 -7.46
N ASN A 73 4.97 -6.58 -6.99
CA ASN A 73 5.71 -5.50 -6.32
C ASN A 73 6.55 -4.61 -7.26
N CYS A 74 6.20 -4.57 -8.56
CA CYS A 74 6.85 -3.69 -9.53
C CYS A 74 6.19 -2.32 -9.52
N ASP A 75 7.00 -1.25 -9.46
CA ASP A 75 6.53 0.14 -9.40
C ASP A 75 6.09 0.71 -10.77
N CYS A 76 5.98 -0.12 -11.81
CA CYS A 76 5.53 0.31 -13.15
C CYS A 76 4.05 0.74 -13.22
N GLY A 77 3.30 0.66 -12.11
CA GLY A 77 1.89 1.06 -12.05
C GLY A 77 0.90 -0.01 -12.51
N ARG A 78 1.37 -1.16 -13.00
CA ARG A 78 0.52 -2.25 -13.48
C ARG A 78 -0.25 -2.96 -12.37
N PHE A 79 0.33 -2.96 -11.16
CA PHE A 79 -0.28 -3.57 -9.97
C PHE A 79 -0.52 -2.53 -8.91
N MET A 80 -1.65 -2.65 -8.22
CA MET A 80 -1.99 -1.84 -7.05
C MET A 80 -2.31 -2.76 -5.88
N GLU A 81 -1.56 -2.63 -4.79
CA GLU A 81 -1.89 -3.29 -3.53
C GLU A 81 -3.23 -2.77 -3.00
N ILE A 82 -4.17 -3.67 -2.76
CA ILE A 82 -5.51 -3.35 -2.25
C ILE A 82 -5.74 -3.83 -0.82
N GLY A 83 -4.87 -4.68 -0.30
CA GLY A 83 -4.97 -5.16 1.08
C GLY A 83 -3.75 -5.97 1.49
N ASN A 84 -3.51 -6.00 2.80
CA ASN A 84 -2.43 -6.73 3.42
C ASN A 84 -2.95 -7.49 4.64
N ASN A 85 -2.58 -8.77 4.80
CA ASN A 85 -2.81 -9.58 5.98
C ASN A 85 -1.49 -9.79 6.70
N VAL A 86 -1.40 -9.32 7.93
CA VAL A 86 -0.18 -9.38 8.75
C VAL A 86 -0.30 -10.50 9.77
N PHE A 87 0.61 -11.45 9.72
CA PHE A 87 0.69 -12.56 10.67
C PHE A 87 1.69 -12.19 11.78
N MET A 88 1.24 -11.43 12.77
CA MET A 88 2.06 -11.03 13.92
C MET A 88 2.40 -12.25 14.78
N ALA A 89 3.49 -12.90 14.45
CA ALA A 89 3.92 -14.14 15.12
C ALA A 89 5.15 -13.96 16.00
N TYR A 90 5.89 -12.85 15.84
CA TYR A 90 7.19 -12.66 16.45
C TYR A 90 7.33 -11.31 17.15
N LYS A 91 8.36 -11.24 18.01
CA LYS A 91 8.89 -10.02 18.60
C LYS A 91 10.39 -9.98 18.35
N LYS A 92 10.91 -8.87 17.86
CA LYS A 92 12.38 -8.70 17.75
C LYS A 92 12.96 -8.47 19.13
N VAL A 93 13.90 -9.33 19.54
CA VAL A 93 14.55 -9.26 20.88
C VAL A 93 15.95 -8.69 20.81
N ALA A 94 16.64 -8.89 19.69
CA ALA A 94 17.94 -8.30 19.37
C ALA A 94 18.11 -8.21 17.86
N GLU A 95 19.23 -7.65 17.40
CA GLU A 95 19.51 -7.56 15.96
C GLU A 95 19.57 -8.97 15.33
N GLY A 96 18.74 -9.18 14.29
CA GLY A 96 18.61 -10.48 13.63
C GLY A 96 17.98 -11.58 14.47
N GLN A 97 17.46 -11.28 15.68
CA GLN A 97 16.89 -12.29 16.57
C GLN A 97 15.41 -12.01 16.84
N PHE A 98 14.60 -13.02 16.57
CA PHE A 98 13.15 -12.97 16.75
C PHE A 98 12.70 -14.14 17.65
N GLU A 99 11.79 -13.84 18.57
CA GLU A 99 11.15 -14.84 19.42
C GLU A 99 9.65 -14.91 19.11
N PRO A 100 9.04 -16.09 19.17
CA PRO A 100 7.60 -16.22 19.02
C PRO A 100 6.83 -15.39 20.05
N LEU A 101 5.74 -14.75 19.64
CA LEU A 101 4.80 -14.13 20.55
C LEU A 101 4.05 -15.21 21.35
N ALA A 102 3.83 -14.96 22.64
CA ALA A 102 3.02 -15.85 23.48
C ALA A 102 1.57 -16.00 22.98
N LYS A 103 1.06 -14.95 22.31
CA LYS A 103 -0.25 -14.93 21.63
C LYS A 103 -0.05 -14.32 20.25
N PRO A 104 0.08 -15.15 19.22
CA PRO A 104 0.08 -14.67 17.84
C PRO A 104 -1.24 -13.97 17.50
N ASN A 105 -1.18 -13.00 16.60
CA ASN A 105 -2.34 -12.24 16.13
C ASN A 105 -2.31 -12.13 14.61
N ILE A 106 -3.48 -11.92 14.02
CA ILE A 106 -3.59 -11.58 12.59
C ILE A 106 -4.27 -10.22 12.53
N ASP A 107 -3.64 -9.30 11.80
CA ASP A 107 -4.22 -8.02 11.46
C ASP A 107 -4.46 -7.95 9.96
N GLN A 108 -5.46 -7.17 9.54
CA GLN A 108 -5.79 -6.99 8.13
C GLN A 108 -6.01 -5.51 7.86
N GLY A 109 -5.27 -4.99 6.89
CA GLY A 109 -5.42 -3.65 6.38
C GLY A 109 -5.84 -3.65 4.92
N SER A 110 -6.76 -2.74 4.56
CA SER A 110 -7.17 -2.55 3.16
C SER A 110 -7.31 -1.07 2.86
N GLY A 111 -6.87 -0.66 1.67
CA GLY A 111 -7.04 0.71 1.20
C GLY A 111 -8.44 0.90 0.62
N LEU A 112 -9.35 1.59 1.32
CA LEU A 112 -10.70 1.87 0.82
C LEU A 112 -10.65 2.53 -0.57
N GLU A 113 -9.83 3.54 -0.73
CA GLU A 113 -9.66 4.28 -1.98
C GLU A 113 -9.05 3.40 -3.08
N ARG A 114 -8.11 2.53 -2.72
CA ARG A 114 -7.49 1.58 -3.66
C ARG A 114 -8.49 0.53 -4.12
N ILE A 115 -9.31 -0.02 -3.22
CA ILE A 115 -10.38 -0.96 -3.57
C ILE A 115 -11.41 -0.27 -4.49
N ALA A 116 -11.82 0.96 -4.16
CA ALA A 116 -12.76 1.72 -5.00
C ALA A 116 -12.17 2.02 -6.39
N ALA A 117 -10.88 2.33 -6.48
CA ALA A 117 -10.18 2.53 -7.75
C ALA A 117 -10.09 1.23 -8.57
N ALA A 118 -9.76 0.12 -7.94
CA ALA A 118 -9.77 -1.20 -8.57
C ALA A 118 -11.17 -1.57 -9.08
N ALA A 119 -12.23 -1.26 -8.33
CA ALA A 119 -13.62 -1.55 -8.72
C ALA A 119 -14.09 -0.78 -9.98
N ILE A 120 -13.46 0.35 -10.28
CA ILE A 120 -13.72 1.13 -11.52
C ILE A 120 -12.59 0.96 -12.55
N ASP A 121 -11.69 -0.01 -12.33
CA ASP A 121 -10.54 -0.31 -13.20
C ASP A 121 -9.65 0.92 -13.47
N SER A 122 -9.42 1.74 -12.44
CA SER A 122 -8.60 2.95 -12.52
C SER A 122 -7.33 2.83 -11.67
N PRO A 123 -6.13 3.05 -12.23
CA PRO A 123 -4.89 3.13 -11.46
C PRO A 123 -4.78 4.44 -10.67
N ASP A 124 -5.68 5.38 -10.89
CA ASP A 124 -5.71 6.69 -10.23
C ASP A 124 -6.80 6.74 -9.16
N VAL A 125 -6.37 6.68 -7.89
CA VAL A 125 -7.26 6.74 -6.72
C VAL A 125 -8.02 8.07 -6.59
N PHE A 126 -7.59 9.13 -7.27
CA PHE A 126 -8.29 10.42 -7.27
C PHE A 126 -9.48 10.46 -8.24
N LYS A 127 -9.63 9.45 -9.11
CA LYS A 127 -10.79 9.33 -10.02
C LYS A 127 -12.01 8.66 -9.39
N ILE A 128 -11.92 8.18 -8.16
CA ILE A 128 -13.06 7.61 -7.43
C ILE A 128 -14.07 8.70 -7.05
N SER A 129 -15.33 8.30 -6.87
CA SER A 129 -16.43 9.21 -6.53
C SER A 129 -16.23 10.02 -5.24
N LEU A 130 -15.39 9.51 -4.32
CA LEU A 130 -15.04 10.20 -3.07
C LEU A 130 -14.08 11.39 -3.29
N MET A 131 -13.16 11.27 -4.24
CA MET A 131 -12.08 12.25 -4.46
C MET A 131 -12.34 13.16 -5.66
N TRP A 132 -12.96 12.63 -6.70
CA TRP A 132 -13.18 13.33 -7.97
C TRP A 132 -13.93 14.67 -7.83
N PRO A 133 -14.98 14.83 -6.99
CA PRO A 133 -15.65 16.12 -6.81
C PRO A 133 -14.73 17.23 -6.30
N ILE A 134 -13.67 16.88 -5.53
CA ILE A 134 -12.66 17.84 -5.08
C ILE A 134 -11.82 18.29 -6.28
N ILE A 135 -11.38 17.36 -7.11
CA ILE A 135 -10.63 17.63 -8.32
C ILE A 135 -11.45 18.52 -9.28
N GLU A 136 -12.70 18.19 -9.56
CA GLU A 136 -13.57 19.02 -10.40
C GLU A 136 -13.71 20.45 -9.85
N LYS A 137 -13.80 20.61 -8.55
CA LYS A 137 -13.85 21.93 -7.93
C LYS A 137 -12.54 22.69 -8.09
N LEU A 138 -11.41 22.02 -7.97
CA LEU A 138 -10.08 22.59 -8.21
C LEU A 138 -9.92 23.04 -9.66
N GLU A 139 -10.33 22.23 -10.63
CA GLU A 139 -10.34 22.60 -12.04
C GLU A 139 -11.16 23.89 -12.29
N LYS A 140 -12.39 23.94 -11.75
CA LYS A 140 -13.27 25.10 -11.89
C LYS A 140 -12.69 26.39 -11.30
N LEU A 141 -12.03 26.29 -10.15
CA LEU A 141 -11.46 27.45 -9.45
C LEU A 141 -10.14 27.91 -10.08
N SER A 142 -9.27 26.98 -10.45
CA SER A 142 -7.94 27.29 -11.01
C SER A 142 -7.97 27.56 -12.51
N LYS A 143 -9.03 27.12 -13.21
CA LYS A 143 -9.13 27.08 -14.69
C LYS A 143 -8.05 26.22 -15.34
N LYS A 144 -7.50 25.27 -14.61
CA LYS A 144 -6.47 24.31 -15.04
C LYS A 144 -7.09 22.92 -15.12
N LYS A 145 -6.52 22.06 -15.97
CA LYS A 145 -6.95 20.66 -16.12
C LYS A 145 -6.17 19.73 -15.22
N TYR A 146 -6.82 18.70 -14.73
CA TYR A 146 -6.22 17.69 -13.87
C TYR A 146 -5.06 16.98 -14.56
N GLU A 147 -5.23 16.60 -15.82
CA GLU A 147 -4.22 15.91 -16.61
C GLU A 147 -2.91 16.68 -16.74
N ASP A 148 -2.98 18.01 -16.79
CA ASP A 148 -1.80 18.89 -16.91
C ASP A 148 -1.17 19.25 -15.55
N HIS A 149 -1.90 19.03 -14.45
CA HIS A 149 -1.52 19.44 -13.09
C HIS A 149 -1.80 18.38 -12.03
N THR A 150 -1.68 17.10 -12.41
CA THR A 150 -2.05 15.94 -11.61
C THR A 150 -1.43 15.97 -10.22
N GLU A 151 -0.12 16.13 -10.12
CA GLU A 151 0.60 16.11 -8.85
C GLU A 151 0.09 17.18 -7.87
N SER A 152 0.03 18.43 -8.31
CA SER A 152 -0.42 19.55 -7.47
C SER A 152 -1.87 19.40 -7.02
N MET A 153 -2.76 18.94 -7.90
CA MET A 153 -4.17 18.76 -7.58
C MET A 153 -4.39 17.59 -6.62
N ARG A 154 -3.62 16.51 -6.76
CA ARG A 154 -3.62 15.38 -5.81
C ARG A 154 -3.19 15.82 -4.42
N VAL A 155 -2.10 16.56 -4.30
CA VAL A 155 -1.61 17.10 -3.02
C VAL A 155 -2.67 17.97 -2.37
N ILE A 156 -3.29 18.90 -3.11
CA ILE A 156 -4.34 19.78 -2.57
C ILE A 156 -5.55 18.97 -2.11
N ALA A 157 -6.03 18.02 -2.92
CA ALA A 157 -7.21 17.22 -2.60
C ALA A 157 -6.99 16.35 -1.35
N ASP A 158 -5.83 15.71 -1.22
CA ASP A 158 -5.46 14.88 -0.08
C ASP A 158 -5.35 15.73 1.20
N HIS A 159 -4.61 16.84 1.14
CA HIS A 159 -4.43 17.72 2.28
C HIS A 159 -5.73 18.40 2.73
N LEU A 160 -6.58 18.79 1.80
CA LEU A 160 -7.88 19.38 2.12
C LEU A 160 -8.78 18.37 2.86
N ARG A 161 -8.82 17.11 2.39
CA ARG A 161 -9.55 16.04 3.07
C ARG A 161 -9.02 15.83 4.48
N SER A 162 -7.74 15.65 4.62
CA SER A 162 -7.08 15.41 5.91
C SER A 162 -7.29 16.57 6.89
N ALA A 163 -7.12 17.80 6.44
CA ALA A 163 -7.35 18.99 7.24
C ALA A 163 -8.80 19.13 7.70
N THR A 164 -9.76 18.78 6.83
CA THR A 164 -11.19 18.81 7.16
C THR A 164 -11.53 17.81 8.26
N PHE A 165 -11.05 16.57 8.16
CA PHE A 165 -11.24 15.57 9.22
C PHE A 165 -10.63 16.00 10.54
N LEU A 166 -9.38 16.49 10.54
CA LEU A 166 -8.73 16.99 11.74
C LEU A 166 -9.50 18.15 12.38
N ALA A 167 -9.95 19.12 11.60
CA ALA A 167 -10.73 20.26 12.10
C ALA A 167 -12.06 19.82 12.73
N CYS A 168 -12.76 18.86 12.10
CA CYS A 168 -13.98 18.28 12.66
C CYS A 168 -13.72 17.55 13.97
N PHE A 169 -12.65 16.75 14.04
CA PHE A 169 -12.27 15.98 15.22
C PHE A 169 -11.95 16.90 16.41
N PHE A 170 -11.14 17.93 16.20
CA PHE A 170 -10.83 18.91 17.24
C PHE A 170 -12.08 19.65 17.73
N LYS A 171 -13.00 20.02 16.84
CA LYS A 171 -14.26 20.68 17.22
C LYS A 171 -15.14 19.77 18.09
N CYS A 172 -15.24 18.48 17.76
CA CYS A 172 -15.98 17.52 18.58
C CYS A 172 -15.33 17.29 19.95
N SER A 173 -14.02 17.20 20.02
CA SER A 173 -13.26 17.05 21.28
C SER A 173 -13.45 18.25 22.21
N MET A 174 -13.41 19.46 21.67
CA MET A 174 -13.63 20.70 22.44
C MET A 174 -15.07 20.84 22.96
N ALA A 175 -16.05 20.25 22.26
CA ALA A 175 -17.46 20.28 22.70
C ALA A 175 -17.75 19.34 23.89
N GLN A 176 -16.90 18.35 24.14
CA GLN A 176 -17.01 17.42 25.26
C GLN A 176 -16.36 17.91 26.56
N VAL A 177 -15.69 19.05 26.54
CA VAL A 177 -14.97 19.65 27.70
C VAL A 177 -15.79 20.79 28.36
N LYS A 178 -17.09 20.86 28.10
CA LYS A 178 -17.99 21.79 28.78
C LYS A 178 -18.88 21.07 29.80
#